data_de38e1a7a872c8c65907d7eabab7d00c
#
_entry.id   de38e1a7a872c8c65907d7eabab7d00c
#
_cell.length_a   1.000
_cell.length_b   1.000
_cell.length_c   1.000
_cell.angle_alpha   90.00
_cell.angle_beta   90.00
_cell.angle_gamma   90.00
#
_symmetry.space_group_name_H-M   'P 1'
#
loop_
_entity.id
_entity.type
_entity.pdbx_description
1 polymer ?
#
loop_
_entity_poly.entity_id
_entity_poly.type
_entity_poly.pdbx_seq_one_letter_code
_entity_poly.pdbx_strand_id
1 'polypeptide(L)'
;MTKTLLPSLADQREYWDDRWRRQRSPNAYQRRRGDTVLAMLESLRLADPEILDFGCGTGWFTAELSRFGRATGIDLSEAAIAQAKATYPHVPFIAANLFETSFPAERFDVVVSQEVLAHVEDPPRYLDIIARILKPNGYLIITTANRVVMERWDQGVPDPAAHIKLYPNRREFKQMLRRRFRVLRTTSIIPIGDRGILRLVNSYKLNTALGWVLPRRRLERLKEWAGFGYTLVALARKLP
;
A
#
# COMPACT_ATOMS: atom_id res chain seq x y z
N MET A 1 -25.67 -18.48 6.64
CA MET A 1 -24.48 -17.61 6.47
C MET A 1 -24.97 -16.18 6.47
N THR A 2 -24.81 -15.48 7.56
CA THR A 2 -25.18 -14.05 7.69
C THR A 2 -24.25 -13.26 6.78
N LYS A 3 -24.78 -12.63 5.74
CA LYS A 3 -24.04 -11.73 4.87
C LYS A 3 -23.62 -10.53 5.73
N THR A 4 -22.36 -10.49 6.17
CA THR A 4 -21.83 -9.32 6.88
C THR A 4 -21.99 -8.14 5.91
N LEU A 5 -22.87 -7.20 6.24
CA LEU A 5 -23.04 -5.98 5.44
C LEU A 5 -21.69 -5.23 5.49
N LEU A 6 -21.20 -4.89 4.31
CA LEU A 6 -20.00 -4.04 4.22
C LEU A 6 -20.32 -2.66 4.81
N PRO A 7 -19.38 -2.00 5.49
CA PRO A 7 -19.57 -0.64 6.02
C PRO A 7 -19.94 0.30 4.87
N SER A 8 -20.85 1.25 5.15
CA SER A 8 -21.20 2.27 4.19
C SER A 8 -20.00 3.19 3.87
N LEU A 9 -20.07 3.95 2.79
CA LEU A 9 -19.05 4.93 2.45
C LEU A 9 -18.91 6.01 3.56
N ALA A 10 -20.01 6.37 4.20
CA ALA A 10 -20.02 7.31 5.32
C ALA A 10 -19.26 6.74 6.53
N ASP A 11 -19.53 5.47 6.91
CA ASP A 11 -18.82 4.79 8.01
C ASP A 11 -17.32 4.71 7.74
N GLN A 12 -16.95 4.39 6.50
CA GLN A 12 -15.53 4.31 6.11
C GLN A 12 -14.86 5.69 6.17
N ARG A 13 -15.54 6.75 5.72
CA ARG A 13 -15.02 8.12 5.80
C ARG A 13 -14.80 8.52 7.25
N GLU A 14 -15.77 8.32 8.13
CA GLU A 14 -15.68 8.62 9.55
C GLU A 14 -14.53 7.88 10.21
N TYR A 15 -14.40 6.57 9.92
CA TYR A 15 -13.30 5.74 10.41
C TYR A 15 -11.93 6.30 10.02
N TRP A 16 -11.74 6.66 8.73
CA TRP A 16 -10.47 7.18 8.25
C TRP A 16 -10.19 8.59 8.78
N ASP A 17 -11.20 9.45 8.89
CA ASP A 17 -11.05 10.77 9.50
C ASP A 17 -10.59 10.67 10.96
N ASP A 18 -11.19 9.79 11.74
CA ASP A 18 -10.83 9.55 13.14
C ASP A 18 -9.40 9.00 13.27
N ARG A 19 -9.06 8.05 12.42
CA ARG A 19 -7.72 7.47 12.37
C ARG A 19 -6.66 8.54 12.09
N TRP A 20 -6.87 9.37 11.08
CA TRP A 20 -5.90 10.38 10.67
C TRP A 20 -5.81 11.57 11.63
N ARG A 21 -6.88 11.93 12.33
CA ARG A 21 -6.82 12.92 13.43
C ARG A 21 -5.85 12.51 14.55
N ARG A 22 -5.72 11.22 14.80
CA ARG A 22 -4.83 10.65 15.83
C ARG A 22 -3.39 10.45 15.37
N GLN A 23 -3.17 10.30 14.07
CA GLN A 23 -1.84 9.99 13.51
C GLN A 23 -1.25 11.22 12.81
N ARG A 24 -0.29 11.87 13.45
CA ARG A 24 0.36 13.09 12.92
C ARG A 24 1.67 12.82 12.14
N SER A 25 2.28 11.66 12.32
CA SER A 25 3.54 11.32 11.65
C SER A 25 3.57 9.83 11.27
N PRO A 26 4.32 9.46 10.23
CA PRO A 26 4.44 8.07 9.84
C PRO A 26 5.19 7.26 10.91
N ASN A 27 4.69 6.06 11.19
CA ASN A 27 5.36 5.09 12.05
C ASN A 27 6.48 4.34 11.30
N ALA A 28 7.23 3.50 12.03
CA ALA A 28 8.36 2.74 11.46
C ALA A 28 7.95 1.81 10.30
N TYR A 29 6.76 1.19 10.36
CA TYR A 29 6.24 0.33 9.29
C TYR A 29 5.92 1.14 8.03
N GLN A 30 5.30 2.32 8.18
CA GLN A 30 4.99 3.22 7.07
C GLN A 30 6.28 3.75 6.42
N ARG A 31 7.29 4.11 7.20
CA ARG A 31 8.60 4.53 6.68
C ARG A 31 9.28 3.41 5.90
N ARG A 32 9.39 2.20 6.48
CA ARG A 32 10.00 1.04 5.82
C ARG A 32 9.30 0.69 4.50
N ARG A 33 7.97 0.82 4.45
CA ARG A 33 7.18 0.63 3.24
C ARG A 33 7.46 1.74 2.22
N GLY A 34 7.44 2.99 2.65
CA GLY A 34 7.79 4.14 1.83
C GLY A 34 9.16 4.00 1.17
N ASP A 35 10.20 3.67 1.94
CA ASP A 35 11.56 3.44 1.41
C ASP A 35 11.58 2.38 0.31
N THR A 36 10.79 1.31 0.46
CA THR A 36 10.70 0.25 -0.55
C THR A 36 10.01 0.74 -1.83
N VAL A 37 8.95 1.54 -1.70
CA VAL A 37 8.22 2.13 -2.82
C VAL A 37 9.10 3.15 -3.55
N LEU A 38 9.80 4.03 -2.81
CA LEU A 38 10.74 5.00 -3.40
C LEU A 38 11.87 4.32 -4.16
N ALA A 39 12.46 3.26 -3.61
CA ALA A 39 13.50 2.48 -4.31
C ALA A 39 12.97 1.82 -5.61
N MET A 40 11.69 1.41 -5.65
CA MET A 40 11.06 0.92 -6.87
C MET A 40 10.84 2.06 -7.87
N LEU A 41 10.34 3.21 -7.43
CA LEU A 41 10.14 4.39 -8.27
C LEU A 41 11.47 4.87 -8.88
N GLU A 42 12.50 5.01 -8.09
CA GLU A 42 13.85 5.42 -8.52
C GLU A 42 14.41 4.47 -9.58
N SER A 43 14.16 3.16 -9.45
CA SER A 43 14.63 2.16 -10.42
C SER A 43 14.02 2.32 -11.82
N LEU A 44 12.91 3.05 -11.97
CA LEU A 44 12.26 3.33 -13.25
C LEU A 44 12.98 4.40 -14.06
N ARG A 45 13.79 5.25 -13.44
CA ARG A 45 14.58 6.33 -14.07
C ARG A 45 13.76 7.22 -15.00
N LEU A 46 12.55 7.57 -14.57
CA LEU A 46 11.67 8.49 -15.31
C LEU A 46 12.13 9.94 -15.12
N ALA A 47 12.02 10.73 -16.18
CA ALA A 47 12.31 12.16 -16.13
C ALA A 47 11.01 12.93 -15.86
N ASP A 48 10.92 13.63 -14.72
CA ASP A 48 9.81 14.47 -14.27
C ASP A 48 8.40 13.86 -14.49
N PRO A 49 8.12 12.64 -13.96
CA PRO A 49 6.85 11.96 -14.18
C PRO A 49 5.67 12.65 -13.47
N GLU A 50 4.48 12.54 -14.07
CA GLU A 50 3.20 12.79 -13.38
C GLU A 50 2.89 11.62 -12.46
N ILE A 51 2.82 11.86 -11.15
CA ILE A 51 2.64 10.82 -10.13
C ILE A 51 1.34 11.05 -9.37
N LEU A 52 0.51 10.03 -9.22
CA LEU A 52 -0.65 10.04 -8.33
C LEU A 52 -0.38 9.16 -7.11
N ASP A 53 -0.48 9.72 -5.92
CA ASP A 53 -0.53 8.99 -4.65
C ASP A 53 -2.01 8.72 -4.31
N PHE A 54 -2.44 7.48 -4.58
CA PHE A 54 -3.83 7.07 -4.54
C PHE A 54 -4.16 6.46 -3.16
N GLY A 55 -4.79 7.23 -2.28
CA GLY A 55 -4.97 6.98 -0.85
C GLY A 55 -3.80 7.56 -0.04
N CYS A 56 -3.56 8.87 -0.19
CA CYS A 56 -2.35 9.53 0.30
C CYS A 56 -2.35 9.79 1.83
N GLY A 57 -3.50 9.64 2.50
CA GLY A 57 -3.66 9.97 3.92
C GLY A 57 -3.21 11.40 4.22
N THR A 58 -2.34 11.57 5.21
CA THR A 58 -1.83 12.88 5.65
C THR A 58 -0.75 13.48 4.74
N GLY A 59 -0.53 12.93 3.55
CA GLY A 59 0.29 13.52 2.49
C GLY A 59 1.81 13.41 2.66
N TRP A 60 2.31 12.83 3.75
CA TRP A 60 3.76 12.73 3.99
C TRP A 60 4.50 12.03 2.85
N PHE A 61 3.90 10.98 2.29
CA PHE A 61 4.51 10.21 1.23
C PHE A 61 4.37 10.89 -0.13
N THR A 62 3.27 11.57 -0.39
CA THR A 62 3.11 12.42 -1.58
C THR A 62 4.19 13.50 -1.63
N ALA A 63 4.54 14.09 -0.49
CA ALA A 63 5.64 15.05 -0.39
C ALA A 63 7.01 14.43 -0.70
N GLU A 64 7.25 13.17 -0.31
CA GLU A 64 8.46 12.44 -0.74
C GLU A 64 8.44 12.14 -2.25
N LEU A 65 7.28 11.77 -2.82
CA LEU A 65 7.13 11.53 -4.24
C LEU A 65 7.36 12.80 -5.09
N SER A 66 7.05 13.99 -4.57
CA SER A 66 7.27 15.25 -5.28
C SER A 66 8.75 15.57 -5.58
N ARG A 67 9.68 14.83 -4.95
CA ARG A 67 11.11 14.90 -5.26
C ARG A 67 11.49 14.17 -6.56
N PHE A 68 10.61 13.35 -7.08
CA PHE A 68 10.83 12.54 -8.27
C PHE A 68 10.07 13.03 -9.50
N GLY A 69 9.06 13.91 -9.31
CA GLY A 69 8.24 14.44 -10.38
C GLY A 69 7.03 15.22 -9.84
N ARG A 70 6.06 15.48 -10.67
CA ARG A 70 4.82 16.20 -10.30
C ARG A 70 3.83 15.27 -9.59
N ALA A 71 3.89 15.26 -8.26
CA ALA A 71 3.05 14.40 -7.42
C ALA A 71 1.74 15.10 -7.03
N THR A 72 0.62 14.37 -7.08
CA THR A 72 -0.70 14.75 -6.56
C THR A 72 -1.18 13.68 -5.61
N GLY A 73 -1.70 14.06 -4.43
CA GLY A 73 -2.32 13.14 -3.47
C GLY A 73 -3.83 13.17 -3.53
N ILE A 74 -4.48 12.01 -3.41
CA ILE A 74 -5.94 11.91 -3.24
C ILE A 74 -6.27 10.94 -2.11
N ASP A 75 -7.24 11.31 -1.27
CA ASP A 75 -7.76 10.45 -0.19
C ASP A 75 -9.25 10.70 0.05
N LEU A 76 -9.93 9.70 0.62
CA LEU A 76 -11.34 9.79 1.00
C LEU A 76 -11.55 10.72 2.22
N SER A 77 -10.57 10.76 3.12
CA SER A 77 -10.60 11.49 4.39
C SER A 77 -10.36 12.98 4.16
N GLU A 78 -11.37 13.80 4.45
CA GLU A 78 -11.24 15.25 4.43
C GLU A 78 -10.29 15.76 5.52
N ALA A 79 -10.32 15.11 6.69
CA ALA A 79 -9.42 15.44 7.80
C ALA A 79 -7.95 15.20 7.44
N ALA A 80 -7.64 14.08 6.75
CA ALA A 80 -6.31 13.79 6.25
C ALA A 80 -5.85 14.84 5.24
N ILE A 81 -6.69 15.19 4.28
CA ILE A 81 -6.36 16.16 3.24
C ILE A 81 -6.20 17.57 3.81
N ALA A 82 -7.02 17.97 4.78
CA ALA A 82 -6.83 19.23 5.47
C ALA A 82 -5.45 19.30 6.16
N GLN A 83 -5.05 18.24 6.85
CA GLN A 83 -3.73 18.12 7.47
C GLN A 83 -2.59 18.12 6.42
N ALA A 84 -2.77 17.39 5.32
CA ALA A 84 -1.79 17.33 4.22
C ALA A 84 -1.54 18.71 3.62
N LYS A 85 -2.60 19.47 3.29
CA LYS A 85 -2.51 20.84 2.75
C LYS A 85 -1.83 21.80 3.72
N ALA A 86 -2.12 21.68 5.02
CA ALA A 86 -1.50 22.53 6.04
C ALA A 86 0.00 22.23 6.21
N THR A 87 0.40 20.95 6.09
CA THR A 87 1.77 20.51 6.32
C THR A 87 2.66 20.67 5.07
N TYR A 88 2.07 20.44 3.87
CA TYR A 88 2.77 20.45 2.59
C TYR A 88 2.08 21.36 1.56
N PRO A 89 2.06 22.69 1.77
CA PRO A 89 1.25 23.63 0.98
C PRO A 89 1.63 23.70 -0.51
N HIS A 90 2.82 23.22 -0.86
CA HIS A 90 3.30 23.20 -2.26
C HIS A 90 2.92 21.93 -3.04
N VAL A 91 2.28 20.96 -2.38
CA VAL A 91 1.84 19.70 -3.01
C VAL A 91 0.33 19.73 -3.20
N PRO A 92 -0.19 19.41 -4.40
CA PRO A 92 -1.62 19.34 -4.63
C PRO A 92 -2.26 18.14 -3.96
N PHE A 93 -3.34 18.37 -3.18
CA PHE A 93 -4.12 17.34 -2.50
C PHE A 93 -5.61 17.49 -2.78
N ILE A 94 -6.31 16.37 -2.98
CA ILE A 94 -7.73 16.30 -3.34
C ILE A 94 -8.44 15.38 -2.34
N ALA A 95 -9.48 15.90 -1.67
CA ALA A 95 -10.40 15.09 -0.86
C ALA A 95 -11.50 14.57 -1.77
N ALA A 96 -11.54 13.27 -2.04
CA ALA A 96 -12.59 12.69 -2.88
C ALA A 96 -12.68 11.17 -2.75
N ASN A 97 -13.86 10.64 -3.10
CA ASN A 97 -14.04 9.21 -3.29
C ASN A 97 -13.34 8.76 -4.57
N LEU A 98 -12.43 7.80 -4.44
CA LEU A 98 -11.64 7.25 -5.54
C LEU A 98 -12.47 6.63 -6.66
N PHE A 99 -13.68 6.13 -6.34
CA PHE A 99 -14.62 5.53 -7.30
C PHE A 99 -15.48 6.55 -8.05
N GLU A 100 -15.57 7.78 -7.56
CA GLU A 100 -16.39 8.87 -8.11
C GLU A 100 -15.55 9.95 -8.80
N THR A 101 -14.24 10.00 -8.48
CA THR A 101 -13.35 11.00 -9.03
C THR A 101 -13.04 10.72 -10.50
N SER A 102 -13.35 11.69 -11.35
CA SER A 102 -13.07 11.61 -12.77
C SER A 102 -11.73 12.26 -13.12
N PHE A 103 -10.64 11.51 -12.97
CA PHE A 103 -9.39 11.89 -13.63
C PHE A 103 -9.47 11.63 -15.13
N PRO A 104 -8.86 12.48 -15.98
CA PRO A 104 -8.67 12.16 -17.39
C PRO A 104 -7.98 10.80 -17.54
N ALA A 105 -8.38 10.06 -18.59
CA ALA A 105 -7.66 8.84 -18.95
C ALA A 105 -6.21 9.19 -19.35
N GLU A 106 -5.30 8.25 -19.12
CA GLU A 106 -3.91 8.32 -19.59
C GLU A 106 -3.15 9.58 -19.13
N ARG A 107 -3.43 10.04 -17.91
CA ARG A 107 -2.82 11.24 -17.35
C ARG A 107 -1.48 10.95 -16.66
N PHE A 108 -1.39 9.87 -15.88
CA PHE A 108 -0.27 9.63 -14.98
C PHE A 108 0.75 8.66 -15.55
N ASP A 109 2.04 8.96 -15.37
CA ASP A 109 3.14 8.05 -15.66
C ASP A 109 3.25 6.96 -14.61
N VAL A 110 2.98 7.33 -13.34
CA VAL A 110 3.04 6.43 -12.19
C VAL A 110 1.83 6.65 -11.28
N VAL A 111 1.20 5.57 -10.86
CA VAL A 111 0.27 5.57 -9.72
C VAL A 111 0.93 4.78 -8.59
N VAL A 112 1.00 5.41 -7.43
CA VAL A 112 1.38 4.76 -6.16
C VAL A 112 0.12 4.56 -5.33
N SER A 113 -0.04 3.38 -4.73
CA SER A 113 -1.16 3.08 -3.84
C SER A 113 -0.67 2.26 -2.65
N GLN A 114 -0.71 2.84 -1.45
CA GLN A 114 -0.21 2.18 -0.26
C GLN A 114 -1.33 1.82 0.71
N GLU A 115 -1.55 0.51 0.93
CA GLU A 115 -2.52 -0.04 1.88
C GLU A 115 -3.98 0.36 1.62
N VAL A 116 -4.34 0.65 0.37
CA VAL A 116 -5.73 1.00 -0.03
C VAL A 116 -6.50 -0.23 -0.52
N LEU A 117 -5.85 -1.08 -1.32
CA LEU A 117 -6.49 -2.23 -1.98
C LEU A 117 -7.30 -3.13 -1.03
N ALA A 118 -6.84 -3.32 0.19
CA ALA A 118 -7.52 -4.14 1.19
C ALA A 118 -8.77 -3.49 1.80
N HIS A 119 -8.97 -2.21 1.55
CA HIS A 119 -10.02 -1.38 2.16
C HIS A 119 -11.06 -0.90 1.14
N VAL A 120 -11.02 -1.38 -0.09
CA VAL A 120 -12.00 -1.08 -1.12
C VAL A 120 -13.00 -2.22 -1.29
N GLU A 121 -14.25 -1.88 -1.57
CA GLU A 121 -15.34 -2.84 -1.74
C GLU A 121 -15.16 -3.71 -3.01
N ASP A 122 -14.69 -3.10 -4.09
CA ASP A 122 -14.49 -3.73 -5.40
C ASP A 122 -13.03 -3.58 -5.87
N PRO A 123 -12.11 -4.46 -5.44
CA PRO A 123 -10.73 -4.44 -5.86
C PRO A 123 -10.51 -4.55 -7.38
N PRO A 124 -11.28 -5.35 -8.15
CA PRO A 124 -11.21 -5.34 -9.61
C PRO A 124 -11.51 -3.97 -10.22
N ARG A 125 -12.61 -3.33 -9.85
CA ARG A 125 -12.98 -1.98 -10.32
C ARG A 125 -11.93 -0.94 -9.93
N TYR A 126 -11.39 -1.05 -8.72
CA TYR A 126 -10.30 -0.19 -8.25
C TYR A 126 -9.06 -0.27 -9.17
N LEU A 127 -8.65 -1.47 -9.55
CA LEU A 127 -7.53 -1.69 -10.46
C LEU A 127 -7.85 -1.24 -11.89
N ASP A 128 -9.11 -1.35 -12.33
CA ASP A 128 -9.56 -0.84 -13.63
C ASP A 128 -9.49 0.70 -13.69
N ILE A 129 -9.88 1.39 -12.61
CA ILE A 129 -9.72 2.85 -12.50
C ILE A 129 -8.26 3.25 -12.61
N ILE A 130 -7.36 2.57 -11.87
CA ILE A 130 -5.93 2.84 -11.94
C ILE A 130 -5.38 2.61 -13.36
N ALA A 131 -5.76 1.51 -13.99
CA ALA A 131 -5.33 1.22 -15.36
C ALA A 131 -5.82 2.29 -16.36
N ARG A 132 -7.05 2.79 -16.21
CA ARG A 132 -7.62 3.85 -17.07
C ARG A 132 -6.84 5.16 -16.97
N ILE A 133 -6.48 5.59 -15.76
CA ILE A 133 -5.81 6.87 -15.53
C ILE A 133 -4.30 6.84 -15.82
N LEU A 134 -3.69 5.66 -15.83
CA LEU A 134 -2.30 5.49 -16.25
C LEU A 134 -2.15 5.64 -17.75
N LYS A 135 -1.10 6.34 -18.17
CA LYS A 135 -0.66 6.40 -19.58
C LYS A 135 -0.39 4.99 -20.13
N PRO A 136 -0.40 4.79 -21.46
CA PRO A 136 0.13 3.58 -22.06
C PRO A 136 1.55 3.30 -21.54
N ASN A 137 1.81 2.07 -21.13
CA ASN A 137 3.07 1.67 -20.48
C ASN A 137 3.38 2.32 -19.13
N GLY A 138 2.44 3.06 -18.52
CA GLY A 138 2.58 3.62 -17.19
C GLY A 138 2.72 2.55 -16.09
N TYR A 139 3.17 2.95 -14.92
CA TYR A 139 3.54 2.06 -13.84
C TYR A 139 2.61 2.18 -12.64
N LEU A 140 2.32 1.05 -12.04
CA LEU A 140 1.66 0.94 -10.74
C LEU A 140 2.64 0.40 -9.70
N ILE A 141 2.84 1.15 -8.61
CA ILE A 141 3.52 0.64 -7.41
C ILE A 141 2.46 0.53 -6.33
N ILE A 142 2.18 -0.69 -5.89
CA ILE A 142 1.05 -0.96 -4.99
C ILE A 142 1.47 -1.82 -3.81
N THR A 143 0.93 -1.49 -2.63
CA THR A 143 1.12 -2.28 -1.42
C THR A 143 -0.21 -2.66 -0.78
N THR A 144 -0.22 -3.78 -0.07
CA THR A 144 -1.37 -4.23 0.72
C THR A 144 -0.92 -5.17 1.83
N ALA A 145 -1.68 -5.22 2.92
CA ALA A 145 -1.42 -6.16 4.00
C ALA A 145 -1.56 -7.62 3.51
N ASN A 146 -0.71 -8.49 4.05
CA ASN A 146 -0.62 -9.91 3.69
C ASN A 146 -1.50 -10.74 4.62
N ARG A 147 -2.56 -11.38 4.07
CA ARG A 147 -3.46 -12.24 4.84
C ARG A 147 -2.73 -13.30 5.67
N VAL A 148 -1.67 -13.91 5.10
CA VAL A 148 -0.90 -14.95 5.80
C VAL A 148 -0.33 -14.46 7.12
N VAL A 149 0.12 -13.20 7.16
CA VAL A 149 0.66 -12.56 8.36
C VAL A 149 -0.46 -12.04 9.25
N MET A 150 -1.48 -11.39 8.67
CA MET A 150 -2.60 -10.84 9.44
C MET A 150 -3.33 -11.89 10.29
N GLU A 151 -3.51 -13.09 9.76
CA GLU A 151 -4.13 -14.22 10.49
C GLU A 151 -3.24 -14.82 11.59
N ARG A 152 -1.93 -14.55 11.55
CA ARG A 152 -0.89 -15.16 12.41
C ARG A 152 -0.13 -14.15 13.27
N TRP A 153 -0.67 -12.98 13.41
CA TRP A 153 -0.10 -11.92 14.22
C TRP A 153 -1.17 -11.31 15.11
N ASP A 154 -0.98 -11.42 16.42
CA ASP A 154 -1.84 -10.79 17.42
C ASP A 154 -1.39 -9.36 17.64
N GLN A 155 -2.21 -8.40 17.22
CA GLN A 155 -1.92 -6.98 17.43
C GLN A 155 -2.30 -6.50 18.83
N GLY A 156 -2.96 -7.34 19.65
CA GLY A 156 -3.41 -6.97 21.00
C GLY A 156 -4.46 -5.85 21.05
N VAL A 157 -4.97 -5.41 19.90
CA VAL A 157 -5.96 -4.35 19.78
C VAL A 157 -7.22 -4.91 19.12
N PRO A 158 -8.41 -4.70 19.70
CA PRO A 158 -9.67 -5.06 19.06
C PRO A 158 -9.75 -4.38 17.68
N ASP A 159 -10.08 -5.17 16.66
CA ASP A 159 -10.17 -4.68 15.30
C ASP A 159 -11.55 -4.06 15.03
N PRO A 160 -11.69 -2.74 14.82
CA PRO A 160 -12.98 -2.11 14.60
C PRO A 160 -13.63 -2.62 13.33
N ALA A 161 -14.94 -2.90 13.41
CA ALA A 161 -15.74 -3.37 12.27
C ALA A 161 -16.03 -2.30 11.20
N ALA A 162 -15.64 -1.04 11.47
CA ALA A 162 -16.07 0.13 10.70
C ALA A 162 -15.38 0.31 9.35
N HIS A 163 -14.50 -0.60 8.93
CA HIS A 163 -13.85 -0.51 7.62
C HIS A 163 -13.68 -1.88 6.94
N ILE A 164 -13.52 -1.86 5.63
CA ILE A 164 -13.35 -3.08 4.82
C ILE A 164 -11.95 -3.68 5.07
N LYS A 165 -11.87 -5.02 5.11
CA LYS A 165 -10.63 -5.79 5.36
C LYS A 165 -10.55 -7.00 4.43
N LEU A 166 -10.22 -6.75 3.18
CA LEU A 166 -10.07 -7.78 2.14
C LEU A 166 -8.59 -8.05 1.86
N TYR A 167 -7.90 -8.62 2.84
CA TYR A 167 -6.47 -8.92 2.71
C TYR A 167 -6.23 -10.09 1.75
N PRO A 168 -5.49 -9.88 0.64
CA PRO A 168 -5.10 -10.97 -0.24
C PRO A 168 -3.86 -11.70 0.32
N ASN A 169 -3.68 -12.97 -0.05
CA ASN A 169 -2.37 -13.58 0.00
C ASN A 169 -1.55 -13.22 -1.25
N ARG A 170 -0.25 -13.59 -1.26
CA ARG A 170 0.66 -13.25 -2.37
C ARG A 170 0.20 -13.76 -3.75
N ARG A 171 -0.43 -14.95 -3.81
CA ARG A 171 -0.92 -15.52 -5.07
C ARG A 171 -2.12 -14.76 -5.59
N GLU A 172 -3.10 -14.49 -4.73
CA GLU A 172 -4.29 -13.70 -5.05
C GLU A 172 -3.91 -12.28 -5.48
N PHE A 173 -3.02 -11.63 -4.73
CA PHE A 173 -2.52 -10.30 -5.06
C PHE A 173 -1.94 -10.23 -6.48
N LYS A 174 -1.07 -11.20 -6.83
CA LYS A 174 -0.53 -11.29 -8.19
C LYS A 174 -1.63 -11.57 -9.23
N GLN A 175 -2.60 -12.41 -8.92
CA GLN A 175 -3.69 -12.74 -9.83
C GLN A 175 -4.59 -11.53 -10.10
N MET A 176 -4.92 -10.72 -9.08
CA MET A 176 -5.65 -9.47 -9.23
C MET A 176 -4.93 -8.51 -10.18
N LEU A 177 -3.64 -8.30 -9.96
CA LEU A 177 -2.85 -7.38 -10.79
C LEU A 177 -2.75 -7.82 -12.25
N ARG A 178 -2.59 -9.13 -12.51
CA ARG A 178 -2.40 -9.67 -13.87
C ARG A 178 -3.55 -9.43 -14.84
N ARG A 179 -4.72 -9.03 -14.34
CA ARG A 179 -5.88 -8.70 -15.19
C ARG A 179 -5.65 -7.44 -16.02
N ARG A 180 -4.91 -6.46 -15.51
CA ARG A 180 -4.66 -5.15 -16.15
C ARG A 180 -3.18 -4.79 -16.25
N PHE A 181 -2.33 -5.54 -15.57
CA PHE A 181 -0.92 -5.18 -15.42
C PHE A 181 0.02 -6.37 -15.66
N ARG A 182 1.13 -6.10 -16.31
CA ARG A 182 2.30 -6.99 -16.31
C ARG A 182 3.07 -6.76 -15.00
N VAL A 183 3.06 -7.73 -14.12
CA VAL A 183 3.78 -7.68 -12.84
C VAL A 183 5.28 -7.83 -13.11
N LEU A 184 6.06 -6.79 -12.84
CA LEU A 184 7.51 -6.75 -13.07
C LEU A 184 8.28 -7.28 -11.85
N ARG A 185 7.85 -6.86 -10.65
CA ARG A 185 8.50 -7.25 -9.39
C ARG A 185 7.47 -7.42 -8.29
N THR A 186 7.64 -8.42 -7.45
CA THR A 186 6.86 -8.57 -6.20
C THR A 186 7.78 -8.99 -5.07
N THR A 187 7.55 -8.40 -3.91
CA THR A 187 8.19 -8.79 -2.67
C THR A 187 7.20 -8.70 -1.52
N SER A 188 7.58 -9.15 -0.35
CA SER A 188 6.95 -8.78 0.90
C SER A 188 7.99 -8.09 1.78
N ILE A 189 7.55 -7.30 2.75
CA ILE A 189 8.43 -6.58 3.67
C ILE A 189 7.90 -6.68 5.09
N ILE A 190 8.78 -6.44 6.07
CA ILE A 190 8.44 -6.44 7.50
C ILE A 190 7.99 -7.86 7.93
N PRO A 191 8.92 -8.84 8.00
CA PRO A 191 8.59 -10.18 8.47
C PRO A 191 8.31 -10.15 9.97
N ILE A 192 7.03 -10.29 10.30
CA ILE A 192 6.49 -10.33 11.66
C ILE A 192 5.50 -11.48 11.79
N GLY A 193 5.08 -11.78 13.02
CA GLY A 193 4.10 -12.81 13.33
C GLY A 193 4.66 -13.79 14.36
N ASP A 194 3.77 -14.28 15.20
CA ASP A 194 4.06 -15.05 16.42
C ASP A 194 3.33 -16.39 16.48
N ARG A 195 2.55 -16.73 15.45
CA ARG A 195 1.76 -17.96 15.38
C ARG A 195 2.12 -18.82 14.16
N GLY A 196 1.92 -20.13 14.31
CA GLY A 196 2.17 -21.10 13.24
C GLY A 196 3.59 -21.02 12.68
N ILE A 197 3.71 -21.11 11.35
CA ILE A 197 5.00 -21.04 10.65
C ILE A 197 5.77 -19.74 10.92
N LEU A 198 5.09 -18.62 11.15
CA LEU A 198 5.74 -17.33 11.40
C LEU A 198 6.45 -17.31 12.75
N ARG A 199 5.98 -18.06 13.74
CA ARG A 199 6.69 -18.25 15.01
C ARG A 199 8.07 -18.88 14.79
N LEU A 200 8.16 -19.85 13.90
CA LEU A 200 9.44 -20.48 13.54
C LEU A 200 10.33 -19.51 12.75
N VAL A 201 9.78 -18.89 11.68
CA VAL A 201 10.50 -17.95 10.83
C VAL A 201 11.05 -16.77 11.63
N ASN A 202 10.31 -16.28 12.62
CA ASN A 202 10.69 -15.14 13.47
C ASN A 202 11.30 -15.58 14.83
N SER A 203 11.55 -16.88 15.05
CA SER A 203 12.16 -17.38 16.28
C SER A 203 13.53 -16.75 16.51
N TYR A 204 13.72 -16.13 17.68
CA TYR A 204 15.00 -15.54 18.08
C TYR A 204 16.12 -16.57 18.04
N LYS A 205 15.89 -17.77 18.62
CA LYS A 205 16.88 -18.85 18.68
C LYS A 205 17.31 -19.29 17.27
N LEU A 206 16.35 -19.52 16.37
CA LEU A 206 16.62 -19.94 14.99
C LEU A 206 17.35 -18.84 14.22
N ASN A 207 16.92 -17.60 14.33
CA ASN A 207 17.55 -16.47 13.65
C ASN A 207 18.96 -16.18 14.17
N THR A 208 19.23 -16.40 15.48
CA THR A 208 20.56 -16.29 16.06
C THR A 208 21.47 -17.40 15.51
N ALA A 209 21.02 -18.66 15.52
CA ALA A 209 21.80 -19.77 14.96
C ALA A 209 22.09 -19.58 13.47
N LEU A 210 21.11 -19.19 12.67
CA LEU A 210 21.30 -18.88 11.25
C LEU A 210 22.19 -17.65 11.02
N GLY A 211 22.19 -16.70 11.95
CA GLY A 211 23.04 -15.52 11.91
C GLY A 211 24.55 -15.78 11.97
N TRP A 212 24.95 -16.97 12.46
CA TRP A 212 26.35 -17.41 12.42
C TRP A 212 26.82 -17.78 11.01
N VAL A 213 25.89 -18.19 10.12
CA VAL A 213 26.18 -18.62 8.75
C VAL A 213 25.80 -17.57 7.72
N LEU A 214 24.72 -16.83 7.97
CA LEU A 214 24.16 -15.84 7.05
C LEU A 214 24.06 -14.45 7.71
N PRO A 215 24.57 -13.39 7.08
CA PRO A 215 24.35 -12.03 7.57
C PRO A 215 22.85 -11.75 7.79
N ARG A 216 22.49 -11.15 8.91
CA ARG A 216 21.09 -10.85 9.30
C ARG A 216 20.29 -10.19 8.15
N ARG A 217 20.91 -9.27 7.41
CA ARG A 217 20.27 -8.62 6.24
C ARG A 217 19.88 -9.62 5.14
N ARG A 218 20.69 -10.66 4.91
CA ARG A 218 20.36 -11.70 3.92
C ARG A 218 19.22 -12.59 4.40
N LEU A 219 19.22 -12.93 5.68
CA LEU A 219 18.14 -13.71 6.29
C LEU A 219 16.79 -12.98 6.20
N GLU A 220 16.74 -11.69 6.52
CA GLU A 220 15.53 -10.89 6.38
C GLU A 220 15.05 -10.80 4.91
N ARG A 221 15.97 -10.61 3.95
CA ARG A 221 15.63 -10.63 2.52
C ARG A 221 15.06 -11.96 2.06
N LEU A 222 15.57 -13.09 2.58
CA LEU A 222 15.03 -14.42 2.27
C LEU A 222 13.60 -14.58 2.80
N LYS A 223 13.33 -14.14 4.02
CA LYS A 223 11.96 -14.14 4.58
C LYS A 223 11.02 -13.25 3.76
N GLU A 224 11.45 -12.06 3.39
CA GLU A 224 10.71 -11.13 2.55
C GLU A 224 10.44 -11.74 1.16
N TRP A 225 11.45 -12.34 0.54
CA TRP A 225 11.33 -13.03 -0.74
C TRP A 225 10.39 -14.24 -0.66
N ALA A 226 10.44 -15.01 0.42
CA ALA A 226 9.56 -16.16 0.65
C ALA A 226 8.10 -15.76 0.89
N GLY A 227 7.80 -14.47 1.13
CA GLY A 227 6.44 -13.97 1.31
C GLY A 227 5.98 -13.92 2.76
N PHE A 228 6.90 -13.95 3.71
CA PHE A 228 6.60 -13.88 5.15
C PHE A 228 6.52 -12.44 5.69
N GLY A 229 6.57 -11.43 4.84
CA GLY A 229 6.40 -10.04 5.25
C GLY A 229 4.95 -9.64 5.42
N TYR A 230 4.71 -8.73 6.36
CA TYR A 230 3.40 -8.14 6.68
C TYR A 230 2.78 -7.41 5.48
N THR A 231 3.58 -6.64 4.76
CA THR A 231 3.13 -5.91 3.57
C THR A 231 3.60 -6.61 2.30
N LEU A 232 2.68 -6.90 1.40
CA LEU A 232 2.96 -7.27 0.01
C LEU A 232 3.21 -6.00 -0.80
N VAL A 233 4.23 -6.02 -1.65
CA VAL A 233 4.60 -4.90 -2.54
C VAL A 233 4.73 -5.41 -3.96
N ALA A 234 4.19 -4.66 -4.92
CA ALA A 234 4.35 -4.95 -6.34
C ALA A 234 4.69 -3.69 -7.13
N LEU A 235 5.58 -3.87 -8.10
CA LEU A 235 5.78 -2.97 -9.23
C LEU A 235 5.19 -3.67 -10.47
N ALA A 236 4.30 -2.98 -11.16
CA ALA A 236 3.62 -3.50 -12.33
C ALA A 236 3.52 -2.43 -13.43
N ARG A 237 3.41 -2.85 -14.69
CA ARG A 237 3.26 -1.98 -15.85
C ARG A 237 1.88 -2.21 -16.47
N LYS A 238 1.19 -1.14 -16.85
CA LYS A 238 -0.11 -1.24 -17.56
C LYS A 238 0.06 -2.10 -18.81
N LEU A 239 -0.87 -3.02 -19.02
CA LEU A 239 -0.99 -3.76 -20.28
C LEU A 239 -1.45 -2.80 -21.40
N PRO A 240 -1.05 -3.06 -22.65
CA PRO A 240 -1.53 -2.29 -23.79
C PRO A 240 -3.04 -2.24 -23.89
#